data_4f10c1bf4e4458ba2d83154c7eaccb7a
#
_entry.id   4f10c1bf4e4458ba2d83154c7eaccb7a
#
_cell.length_a   1.000
_cell.length_b   1.000
_cell.length_c   1.000
_cell.angle_alpha   90.00
_cell.angle_beta   90.00
_cell.angle_gamma   90.00
#
_symmetry.space_group_name_H-M   'P 1'
#
loop_
_entity.id
_entity.type
_entity.pdbx_description
1 polymer ?
#
loop_
_entity_poly.entity_id
_entity_poly.type
_entity_poly.pdbx_seq_one_letter_code
_entity_poly.pdbx_strand_id
1 'polypeptide(L)'
;MDSLPLSNIFHRKTRTVMTSAGVALGVALVVLTVGLVHGFLYDQGHRNAAVAAEIMMNPPGAGFGFQLSTNLSMPTDAIDKLRSIPGVSDAVAVGRYTHGLGVVDGIDYDSFTKVSALRVVEGRAALGGDEAMIDRVLQASRKLKIGNTIQEFDRPFKIVGIYEPESLGRIKVPLGTLQNSMNRPGFCSTIFIKVADPSQQDELARRIQEQFPKNNLFMTRELPVLYATGIPAFNTFLKVVVGLSVIVSSLVVLLTMYTTVTERTRQIGILKSLGASRQWIAGEVEKEALLITLAGVIAGLAISVAGKYAVQRFTPLSIELEPSWLLYALGLGLLSGSLGALYPAARAANQDPIAALSYE
;
A
#
# COMPACT_ATOMS: atom_id res chain seq x y z
N MET A 1 -23.43 37.41 -14.29
CA MET A 1 -23.85 36.43 -15.31
C MET A 1 -23.66 35.05 -14.66
N ASP A 2 -24.75 34.49 -14.16
CA ASP A 2 -24.73 33.17 -13.55
C ASP A 2 -24.39 32.17 -14.67
N SER A 3 -23.29 31.41 -14.46
CA SER A 3 -22.85 30.45 -15.46
C SER A 3 -23.93 29.36 -15.61
N LEU A 4 -24.43 29.11 -16.84
CA LEU A 4 -25.42 28.06 -17.14
C LEU A 4 -25.14 26.72 -16.47
N PRO A 5 -23.85 26.22 -16.38
CA PRO A 5 -23.52 24.99 -15.70
C PRO A 5 -23.82 24.99 -14.20
N LEU A 6 -23.55 26.08 -13.50
CA LEU A 6 -23.79 26.18 -12.05
C LEU A 6 -25.28 26.15 -11.72
N SER A 7 -26.12 26.90 -12.47
CA SER A 7 -27.57 26.87 -12.32
C SER A 7 -28.14 25.46 -12.52
N ASN A 8 -27.62 24.73 -13.51
CA ASN A 8 -28.05 23.36 -13.84
C ASN A 8 -27.74 22.35 -12.73
N ILE A 9 -26.56 22.46 -12.12
CA ILE A 9 -26.12 21.58 -11.01
C ILE A 9 -27.07 21.71 -9.80
N PHE A 10 -27.50 22.95 -9.48
CA PHE A 10 -28.40 23.18 -8.34
C PHE A 10 -29.86 22.79 -8.60
N HIS A 11 -30.32 22.72 -9.84
CA HIS A 11 -31.70 22.29 -10.17
C HIS A 11 -31.91 20.78 -10.14
N ARG A 12 -30.82 19.96 -10.29
CA ARG A 12 -30.90 18.48 -10.33
C ARG A 12 -30.00 17.83 -9.29
N LYS A 13 -30.20 18.22 -8.04
CA LYS A 13 -29.36 17.85 -6.89
C LYS A 13 -29.12 16.33 -6.77
N THR A 14 -30.16 15.52 -6.90
CA THR A 14 -30.07 14.06 -6.75
C THR A 14 -29.10 13.44 -7.74
N ARG A 15 -29.18 13.83 -9.03
CA ARG A 15 -28.29 13.30 -10.07
C ARG A 15 -26.86 13.75 -9.87
N THR A 16 -26.66 15.04 -9.61
CA THR A 16 -25.34 15.60 -9.32
C THR A 16 -24.68 14.86 -8.15
N VAL A 17 -25.41 14.63 -7.07
CA VAL A 17 -24.93 13.90 -5.91
C VAL A 17 -24.58 12.45 -6.27
N MET A 18 -25.44 11.75 -7.02
CA MET A 18 -25.16 10.35 -7.41
C MET A 18 -23.92 10.24 -8.31
N THR A 19 -23.76 11.17 -9.28
CA THR A 19 -22.58 11.16 -10.15
C THR A 19 -21.32 11.51 -9.37
N SER A 20 -21.37 12.58 -8.58
CA SER A 20 -20.24 12.95 -7.71
C SER A 20 -19.89 11.84 -6.73
N ALA A 21 -20.87 11.13 -6.18
CA ALA A 21 -20.62 9.97 -5.31
C ALA A 21 -19.95 8.82 -6.05
N GLY A 22 -20.37 8.52 -7.28
CA GLY A 22 -19.71 7.49 -8.10
C GLY A 22 -18.23 7.82 -8.38
N VAL A 23 -17.96 9.06 -8.77
CA VAL A 23 -16.57 9.55 -8.95
C VAL A 23 -15.81 9.53 -7.61
N ALA A 24 -16.44 9.97 -6.53
CA ALA A 24 -15.83 10.00 -5.21
C ALA A 24 -15.41 8.60 -4.73
N LEU A 25 -16.26 7.60 -4.96
CA LEU A 25 -15.92 6.20 -4.65
C LEU A 25 -14.74 5.69 -5.48
N GLY A 26 -14.69 6.02 -6.77
CA GLY A 26 -13.55 5.66 -7.63
C GLY A 26 -12.24 6.30 -7.15
N VAL A 27 -12.26 7.60 -6.84
CA VAL A 27 -11.11 8.32 -6.31
C VAL A 27 -10.69 7.78 -4.94
N ALA A 28 -11.65 7.56 -4.03
CA ALA A 28 -11.38 7.01 -2.71
C ALA A 28 -10.75 5.61 -2.80
N LEU A 29 -11.26 4.75 -3.68
CA LEU A 29 -10.69 3.42 -3.92
C LEU A 29 -9.22 3.51 -4.36
N VAL A 30 -8.91 4.36 -5.34
CA VAL A 30 -7.54 4.55 -5.82
C VAL A 30 -6.64 5.06 -4.71
N VAL A 31 -7.02 6.17 -4.06
CA VAL A 31 -6.19 6.83 -3.05
C VAL A 31 -5.94 5.94 -1.85
N LEU A 32 -6.98 5.24 -1.36
CA LEU A 32 -6.83 4.32 -0.22
C LEU A 32 -6.01 3.09 -0.59
N THR A 33 -6.22 2.49 -1.79
CA THR A 33 -5.45 1.32 -2.21
C THR A 33 -3.98 1.66 -2.43
N VAL A 34 -3.69 2.77 -3.13
CA VAL A 34 -2.32 3.24 -3.35
C VAL A 34 -1.67 3.60 -2.02
N GLY A 35 -2.35 4.37 -1.17
CA GLY A 35 -1.86 4.76 0.14
C GLY A 35 -1.62 3.58 1.08
N LEU A 36 -2.47 2.55 1.03
CA LEU A 36 -2.29 1.33 1.83
C LEU A 36 -1.07 0.53 1.36
N VAL A 37 -0.91 0.34 0.05
CA VAL A 37 0.25 -0.39 -0.51
C VAL A 37 1.55 0.34 -0.20
N HIS A 38 1.61 1.66 -0.43
CA HIS A 38 2.81 2.44 -0.13
C HIS A 38 3.10 2.49 1.37
N GLY A 39 2.09 2.72 2.20
CA GLY A 39 2.25 2.72 3.65
C GLY A 39 2.72 1.37 4.19
N PHE A 40 2.19 0.27 3.65
CA PHE A 40 2.64 -1.07 4.01
C PHE A 40 4.09 -1.33 3.61
N LEU A 41 4.47 -0.98 2.37
CA LEU A 41 5.84 -1.17 1.90
C LEU A 41 6.85 -0.28 2.64
N TYR A 42 6.47 0.96 2.91
CA TYR A 42 7.27 1.90 3.69
C TYR A 42 7.50 1.37 5.12
N ASP A 43 6.43 0.95 5.80
CA ASP A 43 6.51 0.37 7.15
C ASP A 43 7.38 -0.90 7.16
N GLN A 44 7.22 -1.79 6.18
CA GLN A 44 8.07 -2.99 6.05
C GLN A 44 9.54 -2.63 5.82
N GLY A 45 9.81 -1.69 4.92
CA GLY A 45 11.18 -1.24 4.63
C GLY A 45 11.86 -0.67 5.86
N HIS A 46 11.18 0.20 6.59
CA HIS A 46 11.71 0.81 7.81
C HIS A 46 11.92 -0.21 8.93
N ARG A 47 10.98 -1.13 9.16
CA ARG A 47 11.14 -2.18 10.18
C ARG A 47 12.27 -3.15 9.86
N ASN A 48 12.49 -3.48 8.59
CA ASN A 48 13.62 -4.31 8.19
C ASN A 48 14.96 -3.55 8.32
N ALA A 49 14.98 -2.26 8.07
CA ALA A 49 16.16 -1.42 8.27
C ALA A 49 16.44 -1.10 9.75
N ALA A 50 15.43 -1.21 10.64
CA ALA A 50 15.58 -0.98 12.08
C ALA A 50 16.40 -2.06 12.80
N VAL A 51 16.74 -3.16 12.12
CA VAL A 51 17.77 -4.09 12.60
C VAL A 51 19.12 -3.39 12.48
N ALA A 52 19.86 -3.25 13.58
CA ALA A 52 21.14 -2.55 13.62
C ALA A 52 22.31 -3.36 13.00
N ALA A 53 22.01 -4.29 12.10
CA ALA A 53 22.94 -5.02 11.26
C ALA A 53 23.01 -4.38 9.87
N GLU A 54 24.17 -4.29 9.29
CA GLU A 54 24.41 -3.59 8.03
C GLU A 54 24.09 -4.42 6.79
N ILE A 55 24.19 -5.76 6.89
CA ILE A 55 24.02 -6.68 5.77
C ILE A 55 22.97 -7.73 6.11
N MET A 56 22.06 -7.98 5.18
CA MET A 56 21.05 -9.04 5.21
C MET A 56 21.37 -10.06 4.13
N MET A 57 21.57 -11.32 4.50
CA MET A 57 21.82 -12.43 3.59
C MET A 57 20.57 -13.31 3.51
N ASN A 58 20.08 -13.49 2.28
CA ASN A 58 18.93 -14.32 1.94
C ASN A 58 19.36 -15.58 1.16
N PRO A 59 18.54 -16.64 1.17
CA PRO A 59 18.84 -17.85 0.43
C PRO A 59 18.83 -17.62 -1.09
N PRO A 60 19.43 -18.54 -1.86
CA PRO A 60 19.44 -18.49 -3.32
C PRO A 60 18.04 -18.40 -3.91
N GLY A 61 17.85 -17.53 -4.90
CA GLY A 61 16.55 -17.36 -5.58
C GLY A 61 15.47 -16.65 -4.76
N ALA A 62 15.75 -16.29 -3.52
CA ALA A 62 14.86 -15.41 -2.75
C ALA A 62 14.92 -14.02 -3.38
N GLY A 63 13.82 -13.65 -4.07
CA GLY A 63 13.64 -12.30 -4.57
C GLY A 63 13.53 -11.29 -3.45
N PHE A 64 13.57 -10.01 -3.83
CA PHE A 64 13.24 -8.92 -2.93
C PHE A 64 11.71 -8.73 -2.88
N GLY A 65 11.16 -8.47 -1.71
CA GLY A 65 9.73 -8.17 -1.54
C GLY A 65 8.97 -9.19 -0.70
N PHE A 66 7.68 -9.38 -0.99
CA PHE A 66 6.76 -10.24 -0.23
C PHE A 66 7.15 -11.74 -0.27
N GLN A 67 7.96 -12.14 -1.25
CA GLN A 67 8.57 -13.46 -1.33
C GLN A 67 9.88 -13.57 -0.53
N LEU A 68 10.15 -12.64 0.36
CA LEU A 68 11.18 -12.83 1.37
C LEU A 68 10.87 -14.12 2.09
N SER A 69 11.64 -15.11 1.72
CA SER A 69 11.54 -16.51 2.06
C SER A 69 10.75 -16.78 3.34
N THR A 70 9.48 -17.11 3.18
CA THR A 70 8.68 -17.76 4.21
C THR A 70 9.20 -19.17 4.50
N ASN A 71 10.15 -19.63 3.68
CA ASN A 71 10.74 -20.95 3.82
C ASN A 71 12.04 -20.86 4.62
N LEU A 72 12.15 -21.65 5.66
CA LEU A 72 13.41 -21.90 6.34
C LEU A 72 14.27 -22.75 5.40
N SER A 73 15.10 -22.12 4.57
CA SER A 73 15.87 -22.80 3.53
C SER A 73 17.37 -22.62 3.66
N MET A 74 17.83 -21.73 4.55
CA MET A 74 19.24 -21.47 4.79
C MET A 74 19.70 -22.16 6.08
N PRO A 75 20.74 -23.00 6.02
CA PRO A 75 21.23 -23.70 7.20
C PRO A 75 21.87 -22.72 8.20
N THR A 76 21.61 -22.91 9.49
CA THR A 76 22.13 -22.03 10.55
C THR A 76 23.63 -22.22 10.80
N ASP A 77 24.25 -23.30 10.33
CA ASP A 77 25.71 -23.51 10.40
C ASP A 77 26.51 -22.49 9.55
N ALA A 78 25.84 -21.83 8.58
CA ALA A 78 26.44 -20.71 7.86
C ALA A 78 26.87 -19.55 8.77
N ILE A 79 26.26 -19.42 9.96
CA ILE A 79 26.59 -18.35 10.93
C ILE A 79 28.04 -18.47 11.39
N ASP A 80 28.52 -19.68 11.71
CA ASP A 80 29.90 -19.88 12.19
C ASP A 80 30.92 -19.56 11.11
N LYS A 81 30.60 -19.89 9.84
CA LYS A 81 31.41 -19.52 8.69
C LYS A 81 31.45 -18.00 8.50
N LEU A 82 30.30 -17.33 8.63
CA LEU A 82 30.23 -15.86 8.50
C LEU A 82 31.02 -15.17 9.60
N ARG A 83 30.91 -15.65 10.85
CA ARG A 83 31.68 -15.10 12.00
C ARG A 83 33.18 -15.26 11.82
N SER A 84 33.65 -16.25 11.05
CA SER A 84 35.07 -16.43 10.76
C SER A 84 35.62 -15.46 9.74
N ILE A 85 34.80 -14.70 9.03
CA ILE A 85 35.23 -13.73 8.02
C ILE A 85 35.73 -12.46 8.72
N PRO A 86 36.97 -12.01 8.46
CA PRO A 86 37.49 -10.77 9.04
C PRO A 86 36.62 -9.56 8.67
N GLY A 87 36.19 -8.79 9.65
CA GLY A 87 35.30 -7.64 9.48
C GLY A 87 33.85 -7.92 9.87
N VAL A 88 33.45 -9.19 10.06
CA VAL A 88 32.16 -9.55 10.69
C VAL A 88 32.28 -9.44 12.20
N SER A 89 31.43 -8.62 12.82
CA SER A 89 31.34 -8.49 14.27
C SER A 89 30.45 -9.59 14.87
N ASP A 90 29.30 -9.84 14.28
CA ASP A 90 28.40 -10.93 14.62
C ASP A 90 27.47 -11.29 13.45
N ALA A 91 26.86 -12.48 13.52
CA ALA A 91 25.87 -12.93 12.54
C ALA A 91 24.76 -13.69 13.27
N VAL A 92 23.51 -13.44 12.91
CA VAL A 92 22.35 -14.00 13.62
C VAL A 92 21.29 -14.48 12.64
N ALA A 93 20.78 -15.69 12.87
CA ALA A 93 19.69 -16.28 12.11
C ALA A 93 18.33 -15.71 12.53
N VAL A 94 17.48 -15.44 11.55
CA VAL A 94 16.07 -15.13 11.74
C VAL A 94 15.26 -16.09 10.91
N GLY A 95 14.33 -16.81 11.54
CA GLY A 95 13.27 -17.55 10.84
C GLY A 95 12.12 -16.62 10.55
N ARG A 96 11.46 -16.75 9.40
CA ARG A 96 10.30 -15.95 9.04
C ARG A 96 9.16 -16.81 8.57
N TYR A 97 7.99 -16.52 9.09
CA TYR A 97 6.74 -17.10 8.65
C TYR A 97 5.75 -15.99 8.35
N THR A 98 5.12 -16.05 7.17
CA THR A 98 4.12 -15.06 6.75
C THR A 98 2.76 -15.74 6.65
N HIS A 99 1.78 -15.16 7.32
CA HIS A 99 0.38 -15.59 7.27
C HIS A 99 -0.50 -14.39 6.90
N GLY A 100 -1.05 -14.41 5.70
CA GLY A 100 -1.75 -13.24 5.15
C GLY A 100 -0.85 -12.00 5.10
N LEU A 101 -1.24 -10.92 5.78
CA LEU A 101 -0.43 -9.71 5.94
C LEU A 101 0.41 -9.71 7.22
N GLY A 102 0.29 -10.74 8.07
CA GLY A 102 1.05 -10.88 9.30
C GLY A 102 2.40 -11.55 9.05
N VAL A 103 3.40 -11.13 9.80
CA VAL A 103 4.75 -11.71 9.79
C VAL A 103 5.13 -12.09 11.20
N VAL A 104 5.49 -13.36 11.40
CA VAL A 104 6.05 -13.89 12.64
C VAL A 104 7.53 -14.18 12.41
N ASP A 105 8.39 -13.63 13.25
CA ASP A 105 9.82 -13.94 13.20
C ASP A 105 10.21 -14.85 14.37
N GLY A 106 10.95 -15.89 14.04
CA GLY A 106 11.66 -16.73 15.00
C GLY A 106 13.04 -16.16 15.25
N ILE A 107 13.33 -15.81 16.49
CA ILE A 107 14.62 -15.26 16.90
C ILE A 107 15.19 -16.00 18.11
N ASP A 108 16.51 -16.06 18.18
CA ASP A 108 17.19 -16.28 19.44
C ASP A 108 17.42 -14.91 20.10
N TYR A 109 16.74 -14.66 21.22
CA TYR A 109 16.70 -13.33 21.83
C TYR A 109 18.09 -12.80 22.16
N ASP A 110 18.92 -13.62 22.80
CA ASP A 110 20.23 -13.21 23.27
C ASP A 110 21.20 -12.89 22.13
N SER A 111 21.15 -13.67 21.06
CA SER A 111 21.92 -13.41 19.84
C SER A 111 21.37 -12.22 19.08
N PHE A 112 20.04 -12.13 18.95
CA PHE A 112 19.39 -11.08 18.15
C PHE A 112 19.60 -9.68 18.73
N THR A 113 19.65 -9.55 20.07
CA THR A 113 19.92 -8.25 20.73
C THR A 113 21.34 -7.73 20.48
N LYS A 114 22.29 -8.58 20.09
CA LYS A 114 23.66 -8.16 19.72
C LYS A 114 23.71 -7.43 18.37
N VAL A 115 22.78 -7.77 17.46
CA VAL A 115 22.71 -7.21 16.10
C VAL A 115 21.50 -6.30 15.92
N SER A 116 20.69 -6.06 16.96
CA SER A 116 19.52 -5.20 16.90
C SER A 116 19.43 -4.32 18.15
N ALA A 117 18.70 -3.21 18.04
CA ALA A 117 18.38 -2.35 19.17
C ALA A 117 17.14 -2.84 19.95
N LEU A 118 16.67 -4.05 19.69
CA LEU A 118 15.47 -4.62 20.30
C LEU A 118 15.66 -4.76 21.82
N ARG A 119 14.70 -4.23 22.57
CA ARG A 119 14.62 -4.36 24.03
C ARG A 119 13.20 -4.67 24.47
N VAL A 120 13.05 -5.51 25.45
CA VAL A 120 11.75 -5.75 26.10
C VAL A 120 11.47 -4.59 27.05
N VAL A 121 10.33 -3.92 26.85
CA VAL A 121 9.91 -2.76 27.66
C VAL A 121 8.86 -3.12 28.69
N GLU A 122 8.10 -4.19 28.48
CA GLU A 122 7.15 -4.75 29.44
C GLU A 122 7.23 -6.28 29.43
N GLY A 123 7.20 -6.91 30.61
CA GLY A 123 7.26 -8.36 30.75
C GLY A 123 8.67 -8.92 30.64
N ARG A 124 8.85 -10.00 29.87
CA ARG A 124 10.12 -10.69 29.67
C ARG A 124 10.30 -11.19 28.23
N ALA A 125 11.50 -11.59 27.89
CA ALA A 125 11.79 -12.25 26.61
C ALA A 125 11.08 -13.61 26.49
N ALA A 126 10.67 -13.96 25.28
CA ALA A 126 10.20 -15.30 24.93
C ALA A 126 11.42 -16.18 24.65
N LEU A 127 11.68 -17.14 25.53
CA LEU A 127 12.89 -17.96 25.47
C LEU A 127 12.63 -19.40 25.01
N GLY A 128 11.38 -19.85 25.06
CA GLY A 128 11.02 -21.22 24.66
C GLY A 128 9.52 -21.48 24.69
N GLY A 129 9.11 -22.65 24.20
CA GLY A 129 7.71 -23.06 24.18
C GLY A 129 6.84 -22.18 23.28
N ASP A 130 5.53 -22.16 23.55
CA ASP A 130 4.54 -21.37 22.82
C ASP A 130 4.41 -19.96 23.45
N GLU A 131 5.54 -19.27 23.55
CA GLU A 131 5.64 -17.90 24.03
C GLU A 131 5.88 -16.94 22.87
N ALA A 132 5.30 -15.72 22.97
CA ALA A 132 5.49 -14.68 21.98
C ALA A 132 5.78 -13.33 22.63
N MET A 133 6.55 -12.50 21.93
CA MET A 133 6.64 -11.06 22.17
C MET A 133 5.96 -10.32 21.02
N ILE A 134 5.35 -9.19 21.33
CA ILE A 134 4.73 -8.31 20.33
C ILE A 134 5.28 -6.90 20.44
N ASP A 135 5.20 -6.13 19.34
CA ASP A 135 5.56 -4.72 19.36
C ASP A 135 4.43 -3.84 19.94
N ARG A 136 4.77 -2.60 20.26
CA ARG A 136 3.82 -1.61 20.79
C ARG A 136 2.66 -1.30 19.85
N VAL A 137 2.89 -1.30 18.54
CA VAL A 137 1.83 -0.99 17.56
C VAL A 137 0.81 -2.10 17.52
N LEU A 138 1.24 -3.36 17.51
CA LEU A 138 0.32 -4.49 17.57
C LEU A 138 -0.41 -4.55 18.91
N GLN A 139 0.27 -4.25 20.02
CA GLN A 139 -0.32 -4.12 21.34
C GLN A 139 -1.47 -3.11 21.32
N ALA A 140 -1.22 -1.90 20.83
CA ALA A 140 -2.20 -0.82 20.83
C ALA A 140 -3.38 -1.09 19.90
N SER A 141 -3.11 -1.57 18.67
CA SER A 141 -4.14 -1.79 17.65
C SER A 141 -5.11 -2.90 18.01
N ARG A 142 -4.61 -3.99 18.62
CA ARG A 142 -5.43 -5.13 19.06
C ARG A 142 -5.78 -5.12 20.54
N LYS A 143 -5.35 -4.09 21.28
CA LYS A 143 -5.55 -3.94 22.74
C LYS A 143 -5.08 -5.16 23.52
N LEU A 144 -3.98 -5.75 23.09
CA LEU A 144 -3.39 -6.94 23.70
C LEU A 144 -2.63 -6.57 24.99
N LYS A 145 -2.58 -7.52 25.92
CA LYS A 145 -1.85 -7.39 27.20
C LYS A 145 -0.98 -8.62 27.41
N ILE A 146 0.04 -8.48 28.25
CA ILE A 146 0.82 -9.63 28.73
C ILE A 146 -0.14 -10.63 29.36
N GLY A 147 0.04 -11.91 29.01
CA GLY A 147 -0.81 -13.01 29.42
C GLY A 147 -1.95 -13.34 28.46
N ASN A 148 -2.29 -12.45 27.51
CA ASN A 148 -3.21 -12.80 26.43
C ASN A 148 -2.59 -13.84 25.51
N THR A 149 -3.43 -14.54 24.73
CA THR A 149 -3.00 -15.49 23.70
C THR A 149 -3.27 -14.98 22.32
N ILE A 150 -2.37 -15.28 21.38
CA ILE A 150 -2.52 -15.09 19.94
C ILE A 150 -2.45 -16.45 19.25
N GLN A 151 -3.19 -16.62 18.15
CA GLN A 151 -3.16 -17.86 17.37
C GLN A 151 -2.13 -17.74 16.27
N GLU A 152 -1.09 -18.56 16.34
CA GLU A 152 -0.06 -18.67 15.29
C GLU A 152 0.27 -20.16 15.08
N PHE A 153 0.53 -20.57 13.84
CA PHE A 153 0.80 -22.00 13.50
C PHE A 153 -0.27 -22.98 14.00
N ASP A 154 -1.55 -22.57 13.97
CA ASP A 154 -2.69 -23.32 14.50
C ASP A 154 -2.59 -23.65 16.00
N ARG A 155 -1.80 -22.90 16.76
CA ARG A 155 -1.60 -23.07 18.19
C ARG A 155 -1.70 -21.74 18.95
N PRO A 156 -2.12 -21.75 20.22
CA PRO A 156 -2.15 -20.57 21.06
C PRO A 156 -0.73 -20.23 21.57
N PHE A 157 -0.26 -19.01 21.29
CA PHE A 157 0.97 -18.46 21.86
C PHE A 157 0.65 -17.43 22.94
N LYS A 158 1.26 -17.58 24.10
CA LYS A 158 1.09 -16.65 25.22
C LYS A 158 2.00 -15.43 25.05
N ILE A 159 1.44 -14.24 25.10
CA ILE A 159 2.22 -12.99 25.10
C ILE A 159 2.90 -12.85 26.45
N VAL A 160 4.24 -12.87 26.45
CA VAL A 160 5.08 -12.76 27.66
C VAL A 160 5.86 -11.46 27.73
N GLY A 161 6.00 -10.74 26.60
CA GLY A 161 6.73 -9.49 26.54
C GLY A 161 6.27 -8.56 25.45
N ILE A 162 6.55 -7.28 25.66
CA ILE A 162 6.34 -6.21 24.69
C ILE A 162 7.70 -5.58 24.41
N TYR A 163 8.03 -5.40 23.12
CA TYR A 163 9.35 -4.94 22.72
C TYR A 163 9.31 -3.63 21.92
N GLU A 164 10.43 -2.94 21.93
CA GLU A 164 10.76 -1.74 21.15
C GLU A 164 12.26 -1.77 20.75
N PRO A 165 12.67 -1.07 19.68
CA PRO A 165 11.85 -0.46 18.64
C PRO A 165 11.21 -1.53 17.75
N GLU A 166 10.21 -1.11 16.95
CA GLU A 166 9.60 -1.97 15.95
C GLU A 166 10.66 -2.41 14.94
N SER A 167 10.81 -3.72 14.78
CA SER A 167 11.78 -4.30 13.84
C SER A 167 11.21 -5.57 13.23
N LEU A 168 11.44 -5.79 11.94
CA LEU A 168 11.01 -7.00 11.21
C LEU A 168 9.49 -7.28 11.37
N GLY A 169 9.10 -8.53 11.62
CA GLY A 169 7.72 -8.91 11.96
C GLY A 169 7.29 -8.38 13.33
N ARG A 170 6.01 -8.09 13.50
CA ARG A 170 5.44 -7.54 14.74
C ARG A 170 5.29 -8.57 15.85
N ILE A 171 5.44 -9.85 15.53
CA ILE A 171 5.39 -10.97 16.48
C ILE A 171 6.73 -11.67 16.45
N LYS A 172 7.33 -11.87 17.63
CA LYS A 172 8.56 -12.63 17.81
C LYS A 172 8.29 -13.87 18.65
N VAL A 173 8.75 -14.99 18.16
CA VAL A 173 8.72 -16.28 18.86
C VAL A 173 10.14 -16.84 18.95
N PRO A 174 10.43 -17.81 19.85
CA PRO A 174 11.72 -18.47 19.84
C PRO A 174 12.01 -19.16 18.52
N LEU A 175 13.24 -19.02 17.99
CA LEU A 175 13.63 -19.58 16.69
C LEU A 175 13.37 -21.10 16.62
N GLY A 176 13.73 -21.82 17.67
CA GLY A 176 13.50 -23.27 17.76
C GLY A 176 12.01 -23.65 17.69
N THR A 177 11.15 -22.85 18.31
CA THR A 177 9.68 -23.06 18.24
C THR A 177 9.17 -22.88 16.80
N LEU A 178 9.63 -21.84 16.09
CA LEU A 178 9.26 -21.62 14.69
C LEU A 178 9.80 -22.72 13.80
N GLN A 179 11.05 -23.12 13.96
CA GLN A 179 11.69 -24.23 13.23
C GLN A 179 10.91 -25.53 13.39
N ASN A 180 10.53 -25.88 14.61
CA ASN A 180 9.76 -27.07 14.91
C ASN A 180 8.34 -27.00 14.31
N SER A 181 7.69 -25.83 14.36
CA SER A 181 6.35 -25.63 13.76
C SER A 181 6.36 -25.78 12.25
N MET A 182 7.50 -25.47 11.61
CA MET A 182 7.67 -25.62 10.17
C MET A 182 8.37 -26.93 9.74
N ASN A 183 8.64 -27.85 10.66
CA ASN A 183 9.41 -29.09 10.42
C ASN A 183 10.77 -28.84 9.73
N ARG A 184 11.48 -27.77 10.15
CA ARG A 184 12.77 -27.36 9.58
C ARG A 184 13.79 -27.01 10.66
N PRO A 185 14.15 -27.94 11.56
CA PRO A 185 15.16 -27.70 12.59
C PRO A 185 16.52 -27.40 11.95
N GLY A 186 17.25 -26.43 12.49
CA GLY A 186 18.56 -26.04 12.00
C GLY A 186 18.54 -25.16 10.73
N PHE A 187 17.37 -24.67 10.31
CA PHE A 187 17.27 -23.78 9.16
C PHE A 187 16.69 -22.42 9.56
N CYS A 188 17.03 -21.39 8.79
CA CYS A 188 16.52 -20.02 8.93
C CYS A 188 16.09 -19.45 7.56
N SER A 189 15.42 -18.32 7.59
CA SER A 189 15.00 -17.60 6.39
C SER A 189 16.02 -16.57 5.95
N THR A 190 16.69 -15.92 6.90
CA THR A 190 17.59 -14.80 6.67
C THR A 190 18.68 -14.81 7.73
N ILE A 191 19.88 -14.40 7.39
CA ILE A 191 20.95 -14.12 8.37
C ILE A 191 21.26 -12.63 8.31
N PHE A 192 21.19 -11.96 9.45
CA PHE A 192 21.63 -10.58 9.65
C PHE A 192 23.09 -10.58 10.10
N ILE A 193 23.91 -9.75 9.46
CA ILE A 193 25.35 -9.69 9.65
C ILE A 193 25.69 -8.29 10.13
N LYS A 194 26.28 -8.22 11.32
CA LYS A 194 26.80 -7.00 11.92
C LYS A 194 28.24 -6.79 11.48
N VAL A 195 28.53 -5.62 10.95
CA VAL A 195 29.86 -5.24 10.48
C VAL A 195 30.63 -4.58 11.62
N ALA A 196 31.91 -4.89 11.75
CA ALA A 196 32.75 -4.29 12.79
C ALA A 196 33.00 -2.79 12.53
N ASP A 197 33.16 -2.42 11.25
CA ASP A 197 33.32 -1.04 10.79
C ASP A 197 32.31 -0.76 9.67
N PRO A 198 31.23 -0.01 9.92
CA PRO A 198 30.21 0.31 8.93
C PRO A 198 30.75 0.97 7.65
N SER A 199 31.92 1.63 7.70
CA SER A 199 32.54 2.23 6.51
C SER A 199 33.03 1.19 5.50
N GLN A 200 33.29 -0.02 5.93
CA GLN A 200 33.81 -1.13 5.12
C GLN A 200 32.73 -2.14 4.70
N GLN A 201 31.44 -1.81 4.92
CA GLN A 201 30.34 -2.74 4.66
C GLN A 201 30.28 -3.22 3.20
N ASP A 202 30.57 -2.35 2.21
CA ASP A 202 30.52 -2.69 0.80
C ASP A 202 31.66 -3.66 0.39
N GLU A 203 32.83 -3.49 1.00
CA GLU A 203 33.97 -4.39 0.79
C GLU A 203 33.73 -5.75 1.45
N LEU A 204 33.18 -5.73 2.68
CA LEU A 204 32.83 -6.96 3.40
C LEU A 204 31.75 -7.73 2.66
N ALA A 205 30.74 -7.04 2.11
CA ALA A 205 29.70 -7.68 1.32
C ALA A 205 30.26 -8.40 0.10
N ARG A 206 31.25 -7.82 -0.60
CA ARG A 206 31.92 -8.50 -1.71
C ARG A 206 32.62 -9.78 -1.26
N ARG A 207 33.37 -9.74 -0.14
CA ARG A 207 34.04 -10.94 0.40
C ARG A 207 33.04 -12.03 0.83
N ILE A 208 31.91 -11.64 1.42
CA ILE A 208 30.85 -12.58 1.76
C ILE A 208 30.25 -13.18 0.49
N GLN A 209 30.02 -12.36 -0.56
CA GLN A 209 29.48 -12.84 -1.83
C GLN A 209 30.40 -13.82 -2.54
N GLU A 210 31.72 -13.68 -2.41
CA GLU A 210 32.70 -14.64 -2.95
C GLU A 210 32.62 -16.01 -2.26
N GLN A 211 32.36 -16.03 -0.95
CA GLN A 211 32.20 -17.27 -0.18
C GLN A 211 30.81 -17.88 -0.32
N PHE A 212 29.80 -17.05 -0.50
CA PHE A 212 28.40 -17.43 -0.64
C PHE A 212 27.79 -16.94 -1.99
N PRO A 213 28.32 -17.39 -3.14
CA PRO A 213 28.01 -16.81 -4.45
C PRO A 213 26.54 -17.02 -4.88
N LYS A 214 25.85 -17.99 -4.28
CA LYS A 214 24.44 -18.28 -4.59
C LYS A 214 23.47 -17.47 -3.75
N ASN A 215 23.91 -16.89 -2.63
CA ASN A 215 23.06 -16.14 -1.72
C ASN A 215 22.89 -14.69 -2.17
N ASN A 216 21.75 -14.11 -1.87
CA ASN A 216 21.49 -12.70 -2.18
C ASN A 216 21.83 -11.84 -0.96
N LEU A 217 22.69 -10.87 -1.14
CA LEU A 217 23.06 -9.89 -0.12
C LEU A 217 22.35 -8.57 -0.36
N PHE A 218 21.81 -7.98 0.71
CA PHE A 218 21.17 -6.67 0.70
C PHE A 218 21.75 -5.80 1.80
N MET A 219 22.02 -4.54 1.50
CA MET A 219 22.38 -3.55 2.52
C MET A 219 21.12 -3.11 3.24
N THR A 220 21.10 -3.18 4.57
CA THR A 220 19.91 -2.80 5.36
C THR A 220 19.54 -1.33 5.15
N ARG A 221 20.53 -0.45 4.90
CA ARG A 221 20.31 0.98 4.56
C ARG A 221 19.50 1.19 3.29
N GLU A 222 19.52 0.24 2.35
CA GLU A 222 18.84 0.33 1.05
C GLU A 222 17.42 -0.25 1.09
N LEU A 223 17.10 -1.02 2.13
CA LEU A 223 15.82 -1.70 2.24
C LEU A 223 14.60 -0.76 2.12
N PRO A 224 14.55 0.43 2.76
CA PRO A 224 13.40 1.32 2.61
C PRO A 224 13.14 1.71 1.16
N VAL A 225 14.20 2.04 0.40
CA VAL A 225 14.10 2.39 -1.02
C VAL A 225 13.73 1.18 -1.87
N LEU A 226 14.34 0.03 -1.60
CA LEU A 226 14.05 -1.22 -2.31
C LEU A 226 12.60 -1.66 -2.10
N TYR A 227 12.05 -1.54 -0.89
CA TYR A 227 10.64 -1.82 -0.63
C TYR A 227 9.73 -0.82 -1.34
N ALA A 228 10.05 0.47 -1.31
CA ALA A 228 9.24 1.49 -1.96
C ALA A 228 9.19 1.34 -3.49
N THR A 229 10.29 0.89 -4.12
CA THR A 229 10.42 0.84 -5.58
C THR A 229 10.37 -0.57 -6.17
N GLY A 230 10.61 -1.60 -5.36
CA GLY A 230 11.14 -2.88 -5.81
C GLY A 230 10.16 -4.04 -5.98
N ILE A 231 8.84 -3.88 -5.80
CA ILE A 231 7.92 -5.00 -5.98
C ILE A 231 7.08 -4.82 -7.25
N PRO A 232 7.53 -5.36 -8.41
CA PRO A 232 6.84 -5.19 -9.70
C PRO A 232 5.38 -5.63 -9.69
N ALA A 233 5.06 -6.68 -8.89
CA ALA A 233 3.70 -7.18 -8.77
C ALA A 233 2.73 -6.13 -8.18
N PHE A 234 3.15 -5.39 -7.15
CA PHE A 234 2.33 -4.32 -6.58
C PHE A 234 2.16 -3.16 -7.55
N ASN A 235 3.21 -2.77 -8.27
CA ASN A 235 3.12 -1.71 -9.28
C ASN A 235 2.16 -2.10 -10.41
N THR A 236 2.17 -3.35 -10.85
CA THR A 236 1.23 -3.85 -11.86
C THR A 236 -0.20 -3.87 -11.31
N PHE A 237 -0.38 -4.37 -10.09
CA PHE A 237 -1.69 -4.37 -9.43
C PHE A 237 -2.25 -2.95 -9.29
N LEU A 238 -1.46 -1.98 -8.84
CA LEU A 238 -1.88 -0.58 -8.72
C LEU A 238 -2.28 0.02 -10.07
N LYS A 239 -1.51 -0.23 -11.14
CA LYS A 239 -1.86 0.23 -12.50
C LYS A 239 -3.22 -0.31 -12.94
N VAL A 240 -3.51 -1.59 -12.68
CA VAL A 240 -4.78 -2.21 -13.00
C VAL A 240 -5.92 -1.58 -12.20
N VAL A 241 -5.76 -1.40 -10.89
CA VAL A 241 -6.77 -0.77 -10.02
C VAL A 241 -7.06 0.67 -10.46
N VAL A 242 -6.01 1.46 -10.73
CA VAL A 242 -6.14 2.84 -11.23
C VAL A 242 -6.86 2.85 -12.58
N GLY A 243 -6.45 2.01 -13.51
CA GLY A 243 -7.08 1.92 -14.84
C GLY A 243 -8.56 1.56 -14.76
N LEU A 244 -8.92 0.55 -13.96
CA LEU A 244 -10.32 0.18 -13.75
C LEU A 244 -11.12 1.31 -13.11
N SER A 245 -10.57 2.01 -12.13
CA SER A 245 -11.24 3.14 -11.48
C SER A 245 -11.51 4.29 -12.44
N VAL A 246 -10.56 4.61 -13.33
CA VAL A 246 -10.75 5.62 -14.38
C VAL A 246 -11.86 5.20 -15.35
N ILE A 247 -11.88 3.93 -15.79
CA ILE A 247 -12.92 3.41 -16.70
C ILE A 247 -14.29 3.49 -16.02
N VAL A 248 -14.43 2.98 -14.80
CA VAL A 248 -15.71 2.99 -14.07
C VAL A 248 -16.21 4.42 -13.85
N SER A 249 -15.33 5.32 -13.40
CA SER A 249 -15.68 6.74 -13.20
C SER A 249 -16.10 7.41 -14.51
N SER A 250 -15.40 7.13 -15.61
CA SER A 250 -15.77 7.65 -16.94
C SER A 250 -17.13 7.14 -17.40
N LEU A 251 -17.46 5.87 -17.18
CA LEU A 251 -18.76 5.30 -17.51
C LEU A 251 -19.90 5.92 -16.69
N VAL A 252 -19.68 6.17 -15.40
CA VAL A 252 -20.66 6.85 -14.52
C VAL A 252 -20.94 8.26 -15.06
N VAL A 253 -19.89 9.01 -15.39
CA VAL A 253 -20.04 10.36 -15.97
C VAL A 253 -20.73 10.28 -17.35
N LEU A 254 -20.32 9.35 -18.21
CA LEU A 254 -20.91 9.16 -19.53
C LEU A 254 -22.42 8.91 -19.44
N LEU A 255 -22.86 7.95 -18.63
CA LEU A 255 -24.27 7.62 -18.46
C LEU A 255 -25.07 8.82 -17.94
N THR A 256 -24.53 9.52 -16.95
CA THR A 256 -25.20 10.68 -16.35
C THR A 256 -25.29 11.85 -17.35
N MET A 257 -24.19 12.16 -18.03
CA MET A 257 -24.20 13.26 -19.01
C MET A 257 -25.03 12.92 -20.25
N TYR A 258 -25.05 11.64 -20.65
CA TYR A 258 -25.92 11.18 -21.75
C TYR A 258 -27.39 11.41 -21.41
N THR A 259 -27.86 11.01 -20.24
CA THR A 259 -29.25 11.27 -19.82
C THR A 259 -29.53 12.75 -19.66
N THR A 260 -28.57 13.54 -19.15
CA THR A 260 -28.68 14.99 -19.02
C THR A 260 -28.89 15.67 -20.38
N VAL A 261 -28.10 15.31 -21.39
CA VAL A 261 -28.18 15.84 -22.74
C VAL A 261 -29.53 15.45 -23.41
N THR A 262 -29.95 14.19 -23.22
CA THR A 262 -31.22 13.69 -23.80
C THR A 262 -32.42 14.43 -23.22
N GLU A 263 -32.46 14.69 -21.91
CA GLU A 263 -33.56 15.43 -21.26
C GLU A 263 -33.59 16.93 -21.63
N ARG A 264 -32.47 17.47 -22.10
CA ARG A 264 -32.35 18.88 -22.52
C ARG A 264 -32.32 19.07 -24.04
N THR A 265 -32.70 18.04 -24.80
CA THR A 265 -32.67 18.07 -26.29
C THR A 265 -33.34 19.33 -26.81
N ARG A 266 -34.55 19.67 -26.34
CA ARG A 266 -35.29 20.87 -26.77
C ARG A 266 -34.57 22.18 -26.41
N GLN A 267 -33.99 22.29 -25.23
CA GLN A 267 -33.23 23.49 -24.82
C GLN A 267 -31.97 23.69 -25.68
N ILE A 268 -31.26 22.60 -25.99
CA ILE A 268 -30.11 22.61 -26.90
C ILE A 268 -30.54 23.02 -28.30
N GLY A 269 -31.71 22.53 -28.79
CA GLY A 269 -32.27 22.94 -30.07
C GLY A 269 -32.56 24.43 -30.13
N ILE A 270 -33.17 25.04 -29.10
CA ILE A 270 -33.41 26.46 -28.98
C ILE A 270 -32.11 27.27 -29.05
N LEU A 271 -31.09 26.87 -28.28
CA LEU A 271 -29.78 27.55 -28.28
C LEU A 271 -29.13 27.51 -29.67
N LYS A 272 -29.23 26.40 -30.38
CA LYS A 272 -28.71 26.27 -31.75
C LYS A 272 -29.48 27.12 -32.75
N SER A 273 -30.80 27.22 -32.64
CA SER A 273 -31.62 28.11 -33.52
C SER A 273 -31.33 29.59 -33.27
N LEU A 274 -30.87 29.94 -32.06
CA LEU A 274 -30.37 31.30 -31.71
C LEU A 274 -28.92 31.55 -32.14
N GLY A 275 -28.25 30.56 -32.78
CA GLY A 275 -26.92 30.72 -33.35
C GLY A 275 -25.76 30.21 -32.47
N ALA A 276 -26.04 29.44 -31.41
CA ALA A 276 -24.97 28.83 -30.61
C ALA A 276 -24.14 27.84 -31.44
N SER A 277 -22.83 28.01 -31.42
CA SER A 277 -21.91 27.12 -32.17
C SER A 277 -21.82 25.74 -31.57
N ARG A 278 -21.47 24.74 -32.40
CA ARG A 278 -21.26 23.34 -31.93
C ARG A 278 -20.20 23.26 -30.84
N GLN A 279 -19.10 24.02 -30.99
CA GLN A 279 -18.00 24.04 -30.00
C GLN A 279 -18.45 24.64 -28.68
N TRP A 280 -19.29 25.67 -28.72
CA TRP A 280 -19.81 26.30 -27.50
C TRP A 280 -20.70 25.33 -26.71
N ILE A 281 -21.63 24.61 -27.42
CA ILE A 281 -22.52 23.61 -26.79
C ILE A 281 -21.70 22.46 -26.21
N ALA A 282 -20.74 21.91 -26.96
CA ALA A 282 -19.85 20.86 -26.45
C ALA A 282 -19.09 21.33 -25.20
N GLY A 283 -18.55 22.55 -25.24
CA GLY A 283 -17.83 23.13 -24.11
C GLY A 283 -18.70 23.34 -22.87
N GLU A 284 -19.98 23.70 -23.02
CA GLU A 284 -20.88 23.82 -21.85
C GLU A 284 -21.17 22.47 -21.20
N VAL A 285 -21.35 21.40 -21.98
CA VAL A 285 -21.55 20.04 -21.50
C VAL A 285 -20.29 19.55 -20.80
N GLU A 286 -19.11 19.81 -21.36
CA GLU A 286 -17.81 19.43 -20.78
C GLU A 286 -17.54 20.16 -19.45
N LYS A 287 -17.81 21.49 -19.39
CA LYS A 287 -17.68 22.26 -18.15
C LYS A 287 -18.60 21.75 -17.05
N GLU A 288 -19.86 21.39 -17.39
CA GLU A 288 -20.81 20.82 -16.42
C GLU A 288 -20.26 19.50 -15.87
N ALA A 289 -19.76 18.60 -16.73
CA ALA A 289 -19.16 17.35 -16.33
C ALA A 289 -17.91 17.54 -15.44
N LEU A 290 -17.01 18.46 -15.80
CA LEU A 290 -15.82 18.78 -15.04
C LEU A 290 -16.14 19.32 -13.65
N LEU A 291 -17.17 20.18 -13.51
CA LEU A 291 -17.59 20.69 -12.21
C LEU A 291 -18.14 19.57 -11.30
N ILE A 292 -18.97 18.69 -11.85
CA ILE A 292 -19.52 17.54 -11.11
C ILE A 292 -18.38 16.59 -10.70
N THR A 293 -17.46 16.34 -11.61
CA THR A 293 -16.30 15.48 -11.36
C THR A 293 -15.38 16.09 -10.32
N LEU A 294 -15.11 17.40 -10.37
CA LEU A 294 -14.29 18.08 -9.36
C LEU A 294 -14.91 17.97 -7.97
N ALA A 295 -16.24 18.14 -7.86
CA ALA A 295 -16.94 17.93 -6.59
C ALA A 295 -16.78 16.48 -6.11
N GLY A 296 -16.89 15.50 -7.01
CA GLY A 296 -16.65 14.08 -6.73
C GLY A 296 -15.23 13.80 -6.26
N VAL A 297 -14.22 14.38 -6.93
CA VAL A 297 -12.80 14.23 -6.53
C VAL A 297 -12.56 14.79 -5.14
N ILE A 298 -13.05 16.01 -4.85
CA ILE A 298 -12.90 16.61 -3.52
C ILE A 298 -13.55 15.74 -2.44
N ALA A 299 -14.76 15.24 -2.70
CA ALA A 299 -15.46 14.34 -1.79
C ALA A 299 -14.67 13.02 -1.61
N GLY A 300 -14.14 12.44 -2.69
CA GLY A 300 -13.32 11.23 -2.67
C GLY A 300 -12.04 11.38 -1.86
N LEU A 301 -11.35 12.51 -2.01
CA LEU A 301 -10.16 12.84 -1.20
C LEU A 301 -10.53 12.98 0.28
N ALA A 302 -11.64 13.65 0.60
CA ALA A 302 -12.12 13.77 1.98
C ALA A 302 -12.46 12.39 2.59
N ILE A 303 -13.14 11.52 1.83
CA ILE A 303 -13.42 10.12 2.22
C ILE A 303 -12.11 9.36 2.45
N SER A 304 -11.10 9.56 1.60
CA SER A 304 -9.79 8.90 1.74
C SER A 304 -9.08 9.31 3.02
N VAL A 305 -9.11 10.58 3.37
CA VAL A 305 -8.54 11.08 4.63
C VAL A 305 -9.26 10.47 5.84
N ALA A 306 -10.60 10.47 5.83
CA ALA A 306 -11.39 9.84 6.88
C ALA A 306 -11.11 8.32 6.95
N GLY A 307 -11.02 7.66 5.81
CA GLY A 307 -10.70 6.23 5.68
C GLY A 307 -9.32 5.89 6.25
N LYS A 308 -8.30 6.73 6.02
CA LYS A 308 -6.97 6.59 6.62
C LYS A 308 -7.08 6.49 8.15
N TYR A 309 -7.74 7.46 8.78
CA TYR A 309 -7.89 7.48 10.25
C TYR A 309 -8.69 6.27 10.75
N ALA A 310 -9.75 5.87 10.03
CA ALA A 310 -10.55 4.70 10.38
C ALA A 310 -9.71 3.42 10.33
N VAL A 311 -8.97 3.17 9.24
CA VAL A 311 -8.12 1.98 9.11
C VAL A 311 -7.03 1.94 10.18
N GLN A 312 -6.33 3.04 10.41
CA GLN A 312 -5.28 3.12 11.43
C GLN A 312 -5.80 2.94 12.86
N ARG A 313 -7.09 3.25 13.11
CA ARG A 313 -7.71 3.05 14.43
C ARG A 313 -7.98 1.58 14.76
N PHE A 314 -8.25 0.75 13.72
CA PHE A 314 -8.69 -0.63 13.91
C PHE A 314 -7.67 -1.67 13.45
N THR A 315 -6.62 -1.25 12.76
CA THR A 315 -5.61 -2.15 12.22
C THR A 315 -4.19 -1.61 12.46
N PRO A 316 -3.16 -2.48 12.49
CA PRO A 316 -1.77 -2.04 12.58
C PRO A 316 -1.21 -1.58 11.21
N LEU A 317 -2.08 -1.35 10.22
CA LEU A 317 -1.67 -0.94 8.88
C LEU A 317 -1.52 0.58 8.81
N SER A 318 -0.43 1.05 8.23
CA SER A 318 -0.23 2.45 7.91
C SER A 318 -0.72 2.77 6.50
N ILE A 319 -1.42 3.89 6.34
CA ILE A 319 -1.79 4.45 5.04
C ILE A 319 -0.98 5.73 4.86
N GLU A 320 -0.13 5.75 3.84
CA GLU A 320 0.64 6.94 3.47
C GLU A 320 -0.09 7.69 2.35
N LEU A 321 -0.49 8.94 2.66
CA LEU A 321 -1.11 9.86 1.70
C LEU A 321 -0.06 10.88 1.26
N GLU A 322 0.80 10.51 0.34
CA GLU A 322 1.81 11.39 -0.21
C GLU A 322 1.15 12.47 -1.09
N PRO A 323 1.52 13.76 -0.96
CA PRO A 323 0.92 14.85 -1.73
C PRO A 323 0.99 14.65 -3.25
N SER A 324 2.05 14.04 -3.75
CA SER A 324 2.20 13.69 -5.17
C SER A 324 1.06 12.80 -5.67
N TRP A 325 0.67 11.78 -4.90
CA TRP A 325 -0.42 10.88 -5.25
C TRP A 325 -1.80 11.53 -5.17
N LEU A 326 -1.99 12.49 -4.27
CA LEU A 326 -3.23 13.29 -4.22
C LEU A 326 -3.39 14.13 -5.50
N LEU A 327 -2.30 14.72 -6.00
CA LEU A 327 -2.29 15.45 -7.27
C LEU A 327 -2.55 14.53 -8.47
N TYR A 328 -1.94 13.33 -8.50
CA TYR A 328 -2.25 12.34 -9.54
C TYR A 328 -3.71 11.90 -9.49
N ALA A 329 -4.29 11.68 -8.32
CA ALA A 329 -5.69 11.32 -8.16
C ALA A 329 -6.63 12.44 -8.64
N LEU A 330 -6.29 13.71 -8.38
CA LEU A 330 -7.01 14.88 -8.91
C LEU A 330 -6.96 14.88 -10.45
N GLY A 331 -5.77 14.74 -11.02
CA GLY A 331 -5.60 14.72 -12.48
C GLY A 331 -6.35 13.57 -13.15
N LEU A 332 -6.23 12.36 -12.63
CA LEU A 332 -6.92 11.17 -13.14
C LEU A 332 -8.45 11.27 -12.98
N GLY A 333 -8.91 11.83 -11.86
CA GLY A 333 -10.34 12.08 -11.65
C GLY A 333 -10.90 13.05 -12.69
N LEU A 334 -10.25 14.19 -12.92
CA LEU A 334 -10.67 15.16 -13.95
C LEU A 334 -10.58 14.57 -15.36
N LEU A 335 -9.53 13.79 -15.64
CA LEU A 335 -9.39 13.07 -16.90
C LEU A 335 -10.55 12.11 -17.13
N SER A 336 -10.96 11.34 -16.11
CA SER A 336 -12.09 10.41 -16.22
C SER A 336 -13.41 11.14 -16.49
N GLY A 337 -13.60 12.31 -15.90
CA GLY A 337 -14.77 13.16 -16.13
C GLY A 337 -14.83 13.68 -17.55
N SER A 338 -13.71 14.22 -18.04
CA SER A 338 -13.60 14.70 -19.43
C SER A 338 -13.83 13.56 -20.43
N LEU A 339 -13.15 12.42 -20.28
CA LEU A 339 -13.35 11.25 -21.15
C LEU A 339 -14.82 10.77 -21.16
N GLY A 340 -15.47 10.73 -19.99
CA GLY A 340 -16.88 10.34 -19.88
C GLY A 340 -17.83 11.31 -20.55
N ALA A 341 -17.50 12.60 -20.58
CA ALA A 341 -18.35 13.64 -21.19
C ALA A 341 -18.17 13.80 -22.70
N LEU A 342 -17.07 13.32 -23.29
CA LEU A 342 -16.76 13.51 -24.72
C LEU A 342 -17.90 13.07 -25.64
N TYR A 343 -18.42 11.86 -25.45
CA TYR A 343 -19.50 11.35 -26.31
C TYR A 343 -20.82 12.14 -26.14
N PRO A 344 -21.32 12.38 -24.89
CA PRO A 344 -22.49 13.22 -24.68
C PRO A 344 -22.32 14.65 -25.23
N ALA A 345 -21.17 15.26 -25.08
CA ALA A 345 -20.84 16.59 -25.57
C ALA A 345 -20.88 16.65 -27.11
N ALA A 346 -20.26 15.66 -27.77
CA ALA A 346 -20.29 15.55 -29.23
C ALA A 346 -21.70 15.31 -29.72
N ARG A 347 -22.51 14.49 -29.05
CA ARG A 347 -23.91 14.24 -29.38
C ARG A 347 -24.75 15.51 -29.26
N ALA A 348 -24.61 16.26 -28.17
CA ALA A 348 -25.30 17.54 -27.96
C ALA A 348 -24.96 18.56 -29.08
N ALA A 349 -23.66 18.65 -29.40
CA ALA A 349 -23.18 19.54 -30.45
C ALA A 349 -23.70 19.19 -31.85
N ASN A 350 -23.98 17.94 -32.12
CA ASN A 350 -24.43 17.49 -33.44
C ASN A 350 -25.98 17.32 -33.58
N GLN A 351 -26.76 17.65 -32.54
CA GLN A 351 -28.23 17.60 -32.64
C GLN A 351 -28.77 18.52 -33.73
N ASP A 352 -29.76 18.05 -34.48
CA ASP A 352 -30.48 18.87 -35.44
C ASP A 352 -31.48 19.78 -34.71
N PRO A 353 -31.40 21.12 -34.86
CA PRO A 353 -32.33 22.04 -34.22
C PRO A 353 -33.78 21.82 -34.58
N ILE A 354 -34.08 21.41 -35.82
CA ILE A 354 -35.45 21.19 -36.28
C ILE A 354 -36.03 19.95 -35.59
N ALA A 355 -35.29 18.85 -35.60
CA ALA A 355 -35.71 17.62 -34.95
C ALA A 355 -35.79 17.77 -33.42
N ALA A 356 -34.90 18.59 -32.81
CA ALA A 356 -34.89 18.85 -31.38
C ALA A 356 -36.10 19.68 -30.89
N LEU A 357 -36.66 20.56 -31.75
CA LEU A 357 -37.83 21.37 -31.43
C LEU A 357 -39.13 20.59 -31.50
N SER A 358 -39.18 19.53 -32.33
CA SER A 358 -40.34 18.63 -32.48
C SER A 358 -40.37 17.47 -31.46
N TYR A 359 -39.37 17.42 -30.58
CA TYR A 359 -39.28 16.40 -29.51
C TYR A 359 -40.22 16.79 -28.36
N GLU A 360 -41.27 15.97 -28.11
CA GLU A 360 -42.19 16.10 -26.97
C GLU A 360 -41.58 15.50 -25.69
#